data_6c1e7dd8545bb98fc3216743f2ef6c7a
#
_entry.id   6c1e7dd8545bb98fc3216743f2ef6c7a
#
_cell.length_a   1.000
_cell.length_b   1.000
_cell.length_c   1.000
_cell.angle_alpha   90.00
_cell.angle_beta   90.00
_cell.angle_gamma   90.00
#
_symmetry.space_group_name_H-M   'P 1'
#
loop_
_entity.id
_entity.type
_entity.pdbx_description
1 polymer ?
#
loop_
_entity_poly.entity_id
_entity_poly.type
_entity_poly.pdbx_seq_one_letter_code
_entity_poly.pdbx_strand_id
1 'polypeptide(L)'
;MRRTFAIGDIHGCSSLLAELLKRISPDPQGDTLVILGDFINRGPDSRGTVELLLELKRQFRHLILLRGNHEQMLLDYLDGRHQGLFLAVGGRETLASYGADPAAVASTSWLPPEHLALLADLPTCYENEHGIYVHAGLQPGVHLTGQSPEWLLWARDDFIRSNHDFGKRVIFGHTPFADPLVTANRIGIDTGAVYGGRLTCLLLPELKFVSVAATGSYSWGRHQR
;
A
#
# COMPACT_ATOMS: atom_id res chain seq x y z
N MET A 1 -14.59 16.91 -13.87
CA MET A 1 -13.37 16.10 -13.82
C MET A 1 -13.54 15.07 -12.72
N ARG A 2 -13.16 13.80 -12.94
CA ARG A 2 -13.27 12.76 -11.94
C ARG A 2 -12.21 13.00 -10.86
N ARG A 3 -12.58 12.96 -9.56
CA ARG A 3 -11.59 13.05 -8.49
C ARG A 3 -10.85 11.73 -8.33
N THR A 4 -9.62 11.80 -7.86
CA THR A 4 -8.83 10.63 -7.48
C THR A 4 -8.44 10.74 -6.02
N PHE A 5 -8.71 9.69 -5.25
CA PHE A 5 -8.32 9.52 -3.86
C PHE A 5 -7.19 8.50 -3.82
N ALA A 6 -5.99 8.91 -3.46
CA ALA A 6 -4.84 8.02 -3.30
C ALA A 6 -4.58 7.80 -1.81
N ILE A 7 -4.53 6.54 -1.36
CA ILE A 7 -4.28 6.14 0.04
C ILE A 7 -2.92 5.45 0.13
N GLY A 8 -2.12 5.85 1.13
CA GLY A 8 -0.81 5.25 1.42
C GLY A 8 -0.89 3.90 2.12
N ASP A 9 0.25 3.46 2.66
CA ASP A 9 0.49 2.14 3.24
C ASP A 9 -0.40 1.86 4.45
N ILE A 10 -1.09 0.72 4.45
CA ILE A 10 -2.09 0.35 5.46
C ILE A 10 -1.51 -0.57 6.52
N HIS A 11 -0.77 -1.60 6.10
CA HIS A 11 -0.13 -2.56 6.98
C HIS A 11 -1.06 -3.14 8.06
N GLY A 12 -2.16 -3.78 7.67
CA GLY A 12 -3.08 -4.42 8.62
C GLY A 12 -3.78 -3.47 9.59
N CYS A 13 -3.80 -2.16 9.32
CA CYS A 13 -4.52 -1.16 10.11
C CYS A 13 -5.96 -0.97 9.57
N SER A 14 -6.75 -2.04 9.52
CA SER A 14 -8.11 -2.07 8.95
C SER A 14 -9.03 -0.99 9.53
N SER A 15 -8.95 -0.74 10.84
CA SER A 15 -9.73 0.29 11.53
C SER A 15 -9.39 1.71 11.07
N LEU A 16 -8.11 2.00 10.81
CA LEU A 16 -7.70 3.31 10.26
C LEU A 16 -8.21 3.49 8.83
N LEU A 17 -8.15 2.43 8.01
CA LEU A 17 -8.70 2.46 6.66
C LEU A 17 -10.20 2.73 6.67
N ALA A 18 -10.96 2.01 7.50
CA ALA A 18 -12.41 2.21 7.64
C ALA A 18 -12.76 3.64 8.10
N GLU A 19 -12.02 4.19 9.06
CA GLU A 19 -12.22 5.56 9.54
C GLU A 19 -11.83 6.59 8.46
N LEU A 20 -10.73 6.38 7.74
CA LEU A 20 -10.31 7.26 6.66
C LEU A 20 -11.34 7.30 5.53
N LEU A 21 -11.87 6.15 5.11
CA LEU A 21 -12.91 6.04 4.09
C LEU A 21 -14.18 6.80 4.49
N LYS A 22 -14.60 6.74 5.75
CA LYS A 22 -15.72 7.56 6.27
C LYS A 22 -15.45 9.06 6.16
N ARG A 23 -14.22 9.50 6.47
CA ARG A 23 -13.85 10.93 6.42
C ARG A 23 -13.78 11.49 5.01
N ILE A 24 -13.22 10.71 4.07
CA ILE A 24 -13.06 11.17 2.68
C ILE A 24 -14.33 10.99 1.86
N SER A 25 -15.21 10.04 2.22
CA SER A 25 -16.49 9.74 1.57
C SER A 25 -16.43 9.81 0.04
N PRO A 26 -15.59 8.98 -0.63
CA PRO A 26 -15.49 8.99 -2.08
C PRO A 26 -16.79 8.42 -2.70
N ASP A 27 -17.20 8.98 -3.84
CA ASP A 27 -18.33 8.45 -4.61
C ASP A 27 -17.93 7.15 -5.33
N PRO A 28 -18.54 6.00 -4.99
CA PRO A 28 -18.16 4.72 -5.60
C PRO A 28 -18.37 4.64 -7.12
N GLN A 29 -19.25 5.48 -7.70
CA GLN A 29 -19.54 5.47 -9.13
C GLN A 29 -18.78 6.54 -9.91
N GLY A 30 -18.47 7.67 -9.27
CA GLY A 30 -17.90 8.84 -9.91
C GLY A 30 -16.41 9.02 -9.69
N ASP A 31 -15.88 8.63 -8.53
CA ASP A 31 -14.48 8.86 -8.16
C ASP A 31 -13.60 7.65 -8.50
N THR A 32 -12.28 7.88 -8.57
CA THR A 32 -11.27 6.83 -8.61
C THR A 32 -10.63 6.69 -7.24
N LEU A 33 -10.60 5.48 -6.70
CA LEU A 33 -9.89 5.16 -5.46
C LEU A 33 -8.64 4.34 -5.79
N VAL A 34 -7.47 4.86 -5.43
CA VAL A 34 -6.16 4.20 -5.61
C VAL A 34 -5.57 3.91 -4.24
N ILE A 35 -5.16 2.68 -3.98
CA ILE A 35 -4.44 2.29 -2.76
C ILE A 35 -3.05 1.80 -3.17
N LEU A 36 -2.01 2.40 -2.58
CA LEU A 36 -0.64 2.32 -3.09
C LEU A 36 0.13 1.03 -2.73
N GLY A 37 -0.55 0.02 -2.16
CA GLY A 37 0.08 -1.23 -1.75
C GLY A 37 0.31 -1.33 -0.24
N ASP A 38 1.07 -2.34 0.16
CA ASP A 38 1.38 -2.66 1.55
C ASP A 38 0.13 -2.73 2.45
N PHE A 39 -0.79 -3.60 2.05
CA PHE A 39 -2.05 -3.81 2.78
C PHE A 39 -1.86 -4.65 4.04
N ILE A 40 -0.89 -5.58 4.00
CA ILE A 40 -0.65 -6.63 4.98
C ILE A 40 0.65 -6.40 5.77
N ASN A 41 0.90 -7.26 6.73
CA ASN A 41 2.08 -7.31 7.59
C ASN A 41 2.14 -6.19 8.64
N ARG A 42 2.91 -6.42 9.71
CA ARG A 42 3.20 -5.48 10.81
C ARG A 42 2.00 -5.17 11.71
N GLY A 43 0.88 -4.76 11.15
CA GLY A 43 -0.31 -4.39 11.90
C GLY A 43 -1.16 -5.60 12.31
N PRO A 44 -2.14 -5.37 13.18
CA PRO A 44 -2.83 -6.45 13.88
C PRO A 44 -3.88 -7.18 13.02
N ASP A 45 -4.33 -6.60 11.91
CA ASP A 45 -5.51 -7.09 11.21
C ASP A 45 -5.34 -7.04 9.68
N SER A 46 -4.36 -7.82 9.18
CA SER A 46 -4.17 -8.02 7.74
C SER A 46 -5.39 -8.65 7.08
N ARG A 47 -6.03 -9.63 7.76
CA ARG A 47 -7.24 -10.28 7.24
C ARG A 47 -8.39 -9.30 7.06
N GLY A 48 -8.74 -8.52 8.08
CA GLY A 48 -9.82 -7.54 7.99
C GLY A 48 -9.50 -6.44 6.98
N THR A 49 -8.23 -6.08 6.79
CA THR A 49 -7.82 -5.16 5.71
C THR A 49 -8.16 -5.75 4.34
N VAL A 50 -7.79 -7.01 4.06
CA VAL A 50 -8.09 -7.66 2.78
C VAL A 50 -9.60 -7.85 2.57
N GLU A 51 -10.35 -8.21 3.62
CA GLU A 51 -11.83 -8.28 3.59
C GLU A 51 -12.44 -6.93 3.18
N LEU A 52 -11.97 -5.83 3.78
CA LEU A 52 -12.44 -4.48 3.43
C LEU A 52 -12.07 -4.10 1.98
N LEU A 53 -10.89 -4.48 1.49
CA LEU A 53 -10.50 -4.25 0.09
C LEU A 53 -11.39 -5.02 -0.89
N LEU A 54 -11.77 -6.25 -0.57
CA LEU A 54 -12.73 -7.04 -1.34
C LEU A 54 -14.12 -6.40 -1.37
N GLU A 55 -14.56 -5.84 -0.24
CA GLU A 55 -15.81 -5.09 -0.17
C GLU A 55 -15.76 -3.84 -1.06
N LEU A 56 -14.69 -3.05 -0.99
CA LEU A 56 -14.46 -1.90 -1.87
C LEU A 56 -14.46 -2.32 -3.35
N LYS A 57 -13.86 -3.46 -3.70
CA LYS A 57 -13.84 -3.98 -5.07
C LYS A 57 -15.25 -4.30 -5.61
N ARG A 58 -16.18 -4.68 -4.74
CA ARG A 58 -17.59 -4.90 -5.12
C ARG A 58 -18.37 -3.60 -5.28
N GLN A 59 -17.98 -2.54 -4.54
CA GLN A 59 -18.70 -1.26 -4.48
C GLN A 59 -18.22 -0.26 -5.52
N PHE A 60 -16.90 -0.16 -5.71
CA PHE A 60 -16.28 0.87 -6.54
C PHE A 60 -16.13 0.45 -7.99
N ARG A 61 -16.63 1.28 -8.89
CA ARG A 61 -16.43 1.10 -10.34
C ARG A 61 -14.96 1.29 -10.75
N HIS A 62 -14.25 2.17 -10.07
CA HIS A 62 -12.85 2.54 -10.38
C HIS A 62 -11.99 2.42 -9.12
N LEU A 63 -11.76 1.17 -8.71
CA LEU A 63 -10.81 0.83 -7.65
C LEU A 63 -9.52 0.29 -8.27
N ILE A 64 -8.40 0.88 -7.87
CA ILE A 64 -7.05 0.44 -8.21
C ILE A 64 -6.33 0.07 -6.92
N LEU A 65 -5.98 -1.19 -6.78
CA LEU A 65 -5.16 -1.70 -5.68
C LEU A 65 -3.80 -2.02 -6.27
N LEU A 66 -2.75 -1.31 -5.86
CA LEU A 66 -1.40 -1.56 -6.34
C LEU A 66 -0.72 -2.63 -5.48
N ARG A 67 0.19 -3.37 -6.08
CA ARG A 67 1.06 -4.29 -5.36
C ARG A 67 2.13 -3.49 -4.61
N GLY A 68 2.26 -3.72 -3.31
CA GLY A 68 3.40 -3.32 -2.52
C GLY A 68 4.44 -4.44 -2.42
N ASN A 69 5.60 -4.14 -1.85
CA ASN A 69 6.62 -5.16 -1.64
C ASN A 69 6.19 -6.20 -0.59
N HIS A 70 5.30 -5.87 0.33
CA HIS A 70 4.78 -6.83 1.32
C HIS A 70 3.85 -7.87 0.69
N GLU A 71 3.04 -7.50 -0.29
CA GLU A 71 2.25 -8.46 -1.08
C GLU A 71 3.17 -9.36 -1.92
N GLN A 72 4.22 -8.80 -2.54
CA GLN A 72 5.21 -9.61 -3.25
C GLN A 72 5.92 -10.62 -2.34
N MET A 73 6.34 -10.18 -1.14
CA MET A 73 6.96 -11.07 -0.16
C MET A 73 6.02 -12.18 0.33
N LEU A 74 4.71 -11.91 0.45
CA LEU A 74 3.74 -12.96 0.74
C LEU A 74 3.68 -14.01 -0.38
N LEU A 75 3.62 -13.58 -1.66
CA LEU A 75 3.60 -14.51 -2.79
C LEU A 75 4.88 -15.36 -2.81
N ASP A 76 6.04 -14.73 -2.59
CA ASP A 76 7.31 -15.46 -2.49
C ASP A 76 7.32 -16.46 -1.32
N TYR A 77 6.74 -16.11 -0.17
CA TYR A 77 6.57 -16.97 0.98
C TYR A 77 5.70 -18.20 0.66
N LEU A 78 4.57 -17.99 -0.03
CA LEU A 78 3.66 -19.05 -0.45
C LEU A 78 4.32 -20.00 -1.46
N ASP A 79 5.22 -19.49 -2.30
CA ASP A 79 6.04 -20.26 -3.24
C ASP A 79 7.27 -20.95 -2.57
N GLY A 80 7.40 -20.85 -1.25
CA GLY A 80 8.54 -21.42 -0.51
C GLY A 80 9.82 -20.59 -0.58
N ARG A 81 9.77 -19.39 -1.15
CA ARG A 81 10.91 -18.48 -1.33
C ARG A 81 10.96 -17.45 -0.19
N HIS A 82 12.16 -17.07 0.24
CA HIS A 82 12.41 -15.95 1.17
C HIS A 82 11.55 -15.97 2.46
N GLN A 83 11.16 -17.16 2.94
CA GLN A 83 10.23 -17.34 4.04
C GLN A 83 10.67 -16.62 5.33
N GLY A 84 11.96 -16.72 5.66
CA GLY A 84 12.53 -16.02 6.82
C GLY A 84 12.42 -14.51 6.74
N LEU A 85 12.58 -13.94 5.54
CA LEU A 85 12.43 -12.49 5.31
C LEU A 85 10.98 -12.06 5.55
N PHE A 86 10.00 -12.74 4.92
CA PHE A 86 8.59 -12.43 5.12
C PHE A 86 8.21 -12.42 6.61
N LEU A 87 8.60 -13.46 7.34
CA LEU A 87 8.31 -13.56 8.79
C LEU A 87 8.99 -12.44 9.60
N ALA A 88 10.22 -12.05 9.23
CA ALA A 88 10.99 -11.04 9.95
C ALA A 88 10.45 -9.60 9.75
N VAL A 89 9.80 -9.34 8.61
CA VAL A 89 9.30 -7.98 8.29
C VAL A 89 7.82 -7.77 8.62
N GLY A 90 7.22 -8.63 9.45
CA GLY A 90 5.85 -8.48 9.91
C GLY A 90 4.85 -9.49 9.31
N GLY A 91 5.34 -10.52 8.62
CA GLY A 91 4.50 -11.60 8.10
C GLY A 91 3.89 -12.48 9.19
N ARG A 92 4.52 -12.54 10.38
CA ARG A 92 3.97 -13.25 11.54
C ARG A 92 2.61 -12.69 11.97
N GLU A 93 2.46 -11.38 11.95
CA GLU A 93 1.22 -10.66 12.26
C GLU A 93 0.14 -10.98 11.21
N THR A 94 0.52 -11.10 9.94
CA THR A 94 -0.41 -11.56 8.90
C THR A 94 -0.87 -12.98 9.17
N LEU A 95 0.04 -13.92 9.37
CA LEU A 95 -0.33 -15.31 9.70
C LEU A 95 -1.24 -15.38 10.94
N ALA A 96 -0.89 -14.65 11.99
CA ALA A 96 -1.70 -14.60 13.22
C ALA A 96 -3.11 -14.06 12.95
N SER A 97 -3.28 -13.03 12.12
CA SER A 97 -4.59 -12.48 11.78
C SER A 97 -5.49 -13.45 11.00
N TYR A 98 -4.88 -14.42 10.30
CA TYR A 98 -5.59 -15.50 9.63
C TYR A 98 -5.71 -16.79 10.48
N GLY A 99 -5.17 -16.78 11.70
CA GLY A 99 -5.14 -17.97 12.57
C GLY A 99 -4.19 -19.06 12.09
N ALA A 100 -3.18 -18.71 11.30
CA ALA A 100 -2.20 -19.64 10.75
C ALA A 100 -1.00 -19.77 11.68
N ASP A 101 -0.46 -21.01 11.77
CA ASP A 101 0.79 -21.28 12.48
C ASP A 101 2.00 -20.97 11.58
N PRO A 102 2.92 -20.09 11.99
CA PRO A 102 4.16 -19.85 11.26
C PRO A 102 5.02 -21.09 11.02
N ALA A 103 4.86 -22.14 11.82
CA ALA A 103 5.56 -23.43 11.64
C ALA A 103 4.90 -24.35 10.58
N ALA A 104 3.64 -24.10 10.23
CA ALA A 104 2.89 -24.87 9.23
C ALA A 104 3.09 -24.36 7.78
N VAL A 105 4.31 -24.06 7.42
CA VAL A 105 4.76 -23.29 6.23
C VAL A 105 4.34 -23.91 4.88
N ALA A 106 3.97 -25.18 4.82
CA ALA A 106 3.74 -25.89 3.55
C ALA A 106 2.30 -25.82 3.02
N SER A 107 1.39 -25.12 3.69
CA SER A 107 -0.02 -25.08 3.32
C SER A 107 -0.51 -23.66 3.06
N THR A 108 -1.12 -23.42 1.90
CA THR A 108 -1.86 -22.18 1.60
C THR A 108 -3.30 -22.22 2.11
N SER A 109 -3.72 -23.29 2.78
CA SER A 109 -5.11 -23.52 3.21
C SER A 109 -5.64 -22.50 4.22
N TRP A 110 -4.74 -21.78 4.90
CA TRP A 110 -5.09 -20.72 5.84
C TRP A 110 -5.54 -19.41 5.14
N LEU A 111 -5.13 -19.22 3.88
CA LEU A 111 -5.47 -18.02 3.11
C LEU A 111 -6.70 -18.32 2.22
N PRO A 112 -7.85 -17.66 2.44
CA PRO A 112 -9.03 -17.87 1.61
C PRO A 112 -8.71 -17.68 0.12
N PRO A 113 -9.26 -18.50 -0.78
CA PRO A 113 -8.96 -18.41 -2.22
C PRO A 113 -9.23 -17.03 -2.84
N GLU A 114 -10.29 -16.34 -2.38
CA GLU A 114 -10.60 -15.00 -2.87
C GLU A 114 -9.58 -13.94 -2.40
N HIS A 115 -9.00 -14.10 -1.21
CA HIS A 115 -7.93 -13.24 -0.70
C HIS A 115 -6.64 -13.47 -1.50
N LEU A 116 -6.28 -14.73 -1.73
CA LEU A 116 -5.14 -15.07 -2.56
C LEU A 116 -5.30 -14.52 -3.98
N ALA A 117 -6.46 -14.71 -4.60
CA ALA A 117 -6.75 -14.19 -5.93
C ALA A 117 -6.64 -12.66 -6.01
N LEU A 118 -7.14 -11.94 -4.98
CA LEU A 118 -6.97 -10.50 -4.92
C LEU A 118 -5.49 -10.10 -4.86
N LEU A 119 -4.72 -10.70 -3.96
CA LEU A 119 -3.31 -10.33 -3.70
C LEU A 119 -2.38 -10.77 -4.84
N ALA A 120 -2.72 -11.82 -5.59
CA ALA A 120 -1.93 -12.30 -6.72
C ALA A 120 -2.12 -11.47 -8.01
N ASP A 121 -3.26 -10.80 -8.18
CA ASP A 121 -3.63 -10.07 -9.41
C ASP A 121 -3.57 -8.55 -9.21
N LEU A 122 -2.51 -8.05 -8.57
CA LEU A 122 -2.32 -6.63 -8.32
C LEU A 122 -1.38 -6.02 -9.36
N PRO A 123 -1.75 -4.92 -10.05
CA PRO A 123 -0.84 -4.16 -10.89
C PRO A 123 0.23 -3.48 -10.02
N THR A 124 1.39 -3.18 -10.63
CA THR A 124 2.51 -2.52 -9.95
C THR A 124 2.53 -1.01 -10.15
N CYS A 125 1.78 -0.50 -11.11
CA CYS A 125 1.60 0.94 -11.37
C CYS A 125 0.25 1.21 -12.02
N TYR A 126 -0.19 2.46 -11.89
CA TYR A 126 -1.38 2.98 -12.55
C TYR A 126 -1.13 4.43 -12.99
N GLU A 127 -1.75 4.86 -14.07
CA GLU A 127 -1.64 6.23 -14.56
C GLU A 127 -3.03 6.76 -14.97
N ASN A 128 -3.29 8.03 -14.65
CA ASN A 128 -4.45 8.77 -15.12
C ASN A 128 -4.09 10.25 -15.40
N GLU A 129 -5.10 11.08 -15.59
CA GLU A 129 -4.94 12.52 -15.85
C GLU A 129 -4.27 13.28 -14.70
N HIS A 130 -4.33 12.80 -13.46
CA HIS A 130 -3.82 13.47 -12.27
C HIS A 130 -2.38 13.08 -11.91
N GLY A 131 -1.89 11.92 -12.38
CA GLY A 131 -0.54 11.46 -12.06
C GLY A 131 -0.25 10.01 -12.39
N ILE A 132 0.94 9.58 -12.00
CA ILE A 132 1.40 8.20 -12.01
C ILE A 132 1.42 7.71 -10.56
N TYR A 133 0.84 6.54 -10.32
CA TYR A 133 0.73 5.93 -9.00
C TYR A 133 1.58 4.67 -8.97
N VAL A 134 2.47 4.57 -8.00
CA VAL A 134 3.34 3.41 -7.80
C VAL A 134 3.47 3.16 -6.30
N HIS A 135 3.84 1.93 -5.92
CA HIS A 135 4.10 1.68 -4.51
C HIS A 135 5.36 2.41 -4.03
N ALA A 136 6.53 2.18 -4.63
CA ALA A 136 7.79 2.73 -4.12
C ALA A 136 8.38 3.85 -4.98
N GLY A 137 8.56 3.63 -6.29
CA GLY A 137 9.13 4.66 -7.15
C GLY A 137 9.35 4.22 -8.59
N LEU A 138 10.03 5.07 -9.34
CA LEU A 138 10.34 4.88 -10.76
C LEU A 138 11.82 5.11 -11.01
N GLN A 139 12.41 4.30 -11.89
CA GLN A 139 13.78 4.49 -12.36
C GLN A 139 13.86 5.71 -13.28
N PRO A 140 14.73 6.69 -12.96
CA PRO A 140 14.94 7.84 -13.81
C PRO A 140 15.41 7.45 -15.22
N GLY A 141 14.85 8.11 -16.24
CA GLY A 141 15.21 7.87 -17.63
C GLY A 141 14.62 6.61 -18.28
N VAL A 142 13.83 5.83 -17.53
CA VAL A 142 13.13 4.64 -18.03
C VAL A 142 11.66 4.94 -18.21
N HIS A 143 11.09 4.61 -19.37
CA HIS A 143 9.65 4.77 -19.63
C HIS A 143 8.82 3.88 -18.69
N LEU A 144 7.61 4.30 -18.35
CA LEU A 144 6.75 3.61 -17.37
C LEU A 144 6.54 2.11 -17.70
N THR A 145 6.40 1.77 -18.97
CA THR A 145 6.23 0.37 -19.41
C THR A 145 7.49 -0.48 -19.32
N GLY A 146 8.65 0.14 -19.16
CA GLY A 146 9.94 -0.53 -19.02
C GLY A 146 10.48 -0.57 -17.59
N GLN A 147 9.71 -0.08 -16.62
CA GLN A 147 10.11 -0.07 -15.21
C GLN A 147 10.24 -1.50 -14.65
N SER A 148 11.32 -1.74 -13.90
CA SER A 148 11.53 -3.04 -13.26
C SER A 148 10.72 -3.18 -11.97
N PRO A 149 10.33 -4.40 -11.58
CA PRO A 149 9.68 -4.65 -10.29
C PRO A 149 10.48 -4.14 -9.09
N GLU A 150 11.82 -4.18 -9.18
CA GLU A 150 12.70 -3.66 -8.14
C GLU A 150 12.47 -2.16 -7.88
N TRP A 151 12.38 -1.35 -8.94
CA TRP A 151 12.10 0.07 -8.80
C TRP A 151 10.66 0.34 -8.36
N LEU A 152 9.71 -0.37 -8.93
CA LEU A 152 8.29 -0.17 -8.62
C LEU A 152 7.95 -0.53 -7.17
N LEU A 153 8.64 -1.53 -6.57
CA LEU A 153 8.31 -2.08 -5.26
C LEU A 153 9.30 -1.74 -4.14
N TRP A 154 10.54 -1.30 -4.47
CA TRP A 154 11.60 -1.17 -3.47
C TRP A 154 12.40 0.13 -3.54
N ALA A 155 12.18 0.98 -4.54
CA ALA A 155 12.93 2.24 -4.70
C ALA A 155 12.80 3.13 -3.45
N ARG A 156 13.90 3.80 -3.12
CA ARG A 156 13.98 4.75 -1.98
C ARG A 156 14.73 6.00 -2.41
N ASP A 157 15.85 6.29 -1.78
CA ASP A 157 16.63 7.52 -1.92
C ASP A 157 16.95 7.89 -3.36
N ASP A 158 17.31 6.93 -4.21
CA ASP A 158 17.65 7.18 -5.62
C ASP A 158 16.46 7.75 -6.41
N PHE A 159 15.24 7.28 -6.12
CA PHE A 159 14.03 7.88 -6.67
C PHE A 159 13.67 9.19 -5.96
N ILE A 160 13.66 9.21 -4.63
CA ILE A 160 13.19 10.35 -3.83
C ILE A 160 14.03 11.61 -4.08
N ARG A 161 15.36 11.45 -4.23
CA ARG A 161 16.31 12.55 -4.46
C ARG A 161 16.52 12.91 -5.92
N SER A 162 16.02 12.11 -6.86
CA SER A 162 16.16 12.39 -8.29
C SER A 162 15.38 13.65 -8.67
N ASN A 163 15.91 14.44 -9.59
CA ASN A 163 15.21 15.58 -10.19
C ASN A 163 14.55 15.23 -11.54
N HIS A 164 14.53 13.93 -11.90
CA HIS A 164 13.97 13.49 -13.19
C HIS A 164 12.48 13.82 -13.27
N ASP A 165 12.06 14.39 -14.39
CA ASP A 165 10.66 14.65 -14.71
C ASP A 165 10.08 13.48 -15.50
N PHE A 166 9.08 12.81 -14.94
CA PHE A 166 8.36 11.71 -15.58
C PHE A 166 7.18 12.18 -16.45
N GLY A 167 7.07 13.50 -16.70
CA GLY A 167 5.98 14.11 -17.47
C GLY A 167 4.68 14.30 -16.67
N LYS A 168 4.51 13.56 -15.57
CA LYS A 168 3.42 13.70 -14.59
C LYS A 168 3.96 13.55 -13.19
N ARG A 169 3.21 14.08 -12.23
CA ARG A 169 3.52 13.91 -10.81
C ARG A 169 3.40 12.43 -10.41
N VAL A 170 4.41 11.91 -9.70
CA VAL A 170 4.42 10.54 -9.19
C VAL A 170 3.93 10.52 -7.75
N ILE A 171 2.87 9.76 -7.47
CA ILE A 171 2.28 9.56 -6.15
C ILE A 171 2.73 8.18 -5.65
N PHE A 172 3.33 8.14 -4.44
CA PHE A 172 3.97 6.92 -3.93
C PHE A 172 3.85 6.76 -2.41
N GLY A 173 4.09 5.54 -1.91
CA GLY A 173 4.11 5.10 -0.52
C GLY A 173 5.49 4.59 -0.08
N HIS A 174 5.54 3.41 0.57
CA HIS A 174 6.73 2.60 0.90
C HIS A 174 7.76 3.23 1.83
N THR A 175 8.09 4.48 1.65
CA THR A 175 9.06 5.21 2.49
C THR A 175 8.31 6.13 3.44
N PRO A 176 8.32 5.84 4.75
CA PRO A 176 7.54 6.62 5.69
C PRO A 176 8.14 8.01 5.95
N PHE A 177 7.29 9.02 5.94
CA PHE A 177 7.59 10.41 6.28
C PHE A 177 6.77 10.85 7.49
N ALA A 178 7.25 11.81 8.27
CA ALA A 178 6.47 12.40 9.37
C ALA A 178 5.22 13.14 8.84
N ASP A 179 5.37 13.84 7.72
CA ASP A 179 4.31 14.51 6.96
C ASP A 179 4.44 14.14 5.49
N PRO A 180 3.37 14.25 4.67
CA PRO A 180 3.45 13.96 3.26
C PRO A 180 4.60 14.72 2.58
N LEU A 181 5.46 14.01 1.85
CA LEU A 181 6.49 14.63 1.04
C LEU A 181 5.86 15.25 -0.20
N VAL A 182 6.03 16.55 -0.41
CA VAL A 182 5.52 17.24 -1.60
C VAL A 182 6.65 17.96 -2.30
N THR A 183 6.93 17.57 -3.54
CA THR A 183 7.85 18.26 -4.44
C THR A 183 7.13 18.66 -5.73
N ALA A 184 7.81 19.29 -6.66
CA ALA A 184 7.23 19.69 -7.95
C ALA A 184 6.65 18.48 -8.72
N ASN A 185 7.34 17.34 -8.68
CA ASN A 185 7.04 16.16 -9.50
C ASN A 185 6.79 14.87 -8.71
N ARG A 186 6.77 14.90 -7.36
CA ARG A 186 6.54 13.72 -6.48
C ARG A 186 5.71 14.08 -5.27
N ILE A 187 4.87 13.12 -4.86
CA ILE A 187 4.13 13.20 -3.60
C ILE A 187 4.22 11.83 -2.91
N GLY A 188 4.93 11.78 -1.77
CA GLY A 188 4.98 10.61 -0.89
C GLY A 188 3.92 10.72 0.19
N ILE A 189 3.07 9.69 0.36
CA ILE A 189 1.94 9.71 1.30
C ILE A 189 1.93 8.56 2.30
N ASP A 190 2.98 7.75 2.37
CA ASP A 190 3.17 6.89 3.54
C ASP A 190 3.57 7.77 4.72
N THR A 191 2.70 7.87 5.71
CA THR A 191 2.90 8.66 6.92
C THR A 191 2.96 7.78 8.17
N GLY A 192 3.40 6.54 7.99
CA GLY A 192 3.77 5.63 9.06
C GLY A 192 2.61 5.14 9.92
N ALA A 193 1.45 4.84 9.32
CA ALA A 193 0.25 4.43 10.05
C ALA A 193 0.52 3.32 11.08
N VAL A 194 1.19 2.24 10.67
CA VAL A 194 1.50 1.09 11.54
C VAL A 194 2.55 1.40 12.62
N TYR A 195 3.30 2.47 12.47
CA TYR A 195 4.32 2.91 13.44
C TYR A 195 3.79 3.94 14.46
N GLY A 196 2.49 4.19 14.48
CA GLY A 196 1.87 5.20 15.35
C GLY A 196 1.75 6.59 14.72
N GLY A 197 2.02 6.70 13.43
CA GLY A 197 1.81 7.91 12.64
C GLY A 197 0.37 8.05 12.16
N ARG A 198 0.16 8.27 10.88
CA ARG A 198 -1.16 8.50 10.27
C ARG A 198 -1.34 7.67 9.01
N LEU A 199 -2.58 7.25 8.73
CA LEU A 199 -2.98 6.81 7.42
C LEU A 199 -3.47 8.02 6.63
N THR A 200 -2.82 8.30 5.49
CA THR A 200 -3.04 9.52 4.71
C THR A 200 -3.65 9.22 3.36
N CYS A 201 -4.64 10.03 2.98
CA CYS A 201 -5.21 10.11 1.64
C CYS A 201 -4.88 11.45 1.00
N LEU A 202 -4.47 11.42 -0.27
CA LEU A 202 -4.34 12.57 -1.15
C LEU A 202 -5.56 12.65 -2.07
N LEU A 203 -6.23 13.81 -2.09
CA LEU A 203 -7.32 14.14 -3.00
C LEU A 203 -6.78 14.94 -4.18
N LEU A 204 -7.07 14.49 -5.38
CA LEU A 204 -6.72 15.12 -6.65
C LEU A 204 -7.98 15.44 -7.47
N PRO A 205 -8.02 16.58 -8.17
CA PRO A 205 -6.89 17.52 -8.43
C PRO A 205 -6.61 18.56 -7.33
N GLU A 206 -7.39 18.61 -6.23
CA GLU A 206 -7.35 19.67 -5.21
C GLU A 206 -6.03 19.72 -4.42
N LEU A 207 -5.20 18.67 -4.48
CA LEU A 207 -3.97 18.52 -3.67
C LEU A 207 -4.25 18.62 -2.17
N LYS A 208 -5.38 18.10 -1.72
CA LYS A 208 -5.79 18.10 -0.32
C LYS A 208 -5.43 16.79 0.36
N PHE A 209 -4.85 16.88 1.54
CA PHE A 209 -4.55 15.72 2.38
C PHE A 209 -5.62 15.55 3.47
N VAL A 210 -6.05 14.32 3.67
CA VAL A 210 -6.92 13.91 4.79
C VAL A 210 -6.24 12.73 5.47
N SER A 211 -6.10 12.79 6.80
CA SER A 211 -5.41 11.74 7.54
C SER A 211 -6.19 11.32 8.77
N VAL A 212 -5.97 10.06 9.18
CA VAL A 212 -6.43 9.50 10.46
C VAL A 212 -5.20 9.11 11.26
N ALA A 213 -5.08 9.66 12.47
CA ALA A 213 -3.99 9.31 13.38
C ALA A 213 -4.20 7.92 13.97
N ALA A 214 -3.12 7.14 14.09
CA ALA A 214 -3.17 5.91 14.84
C ALA A 214 -3.42 6.19 16.33
N THR A 215 -4.50 5.65 16.87
CA THR A 215 -4.80 5.70 18.31
C THR A 215 -4.12 4.50 18.97
N GLY A 216 -2.88 4.68 19.44
CA GLY A 216 -2.07 3.64 20.06
C GLY A 216 -0.84 3.27 19.23
N SER A 217 0.26 2.98 19.90
CA SER A 217 1.45 2.42 19.24
C SER A 217 1.23 0.94 19.00
N TYR A 218 1.06 0.53 17.76
CA TYR A 218 1.32 -0.85 17.40
C TYR A 218 2.79 -1.14 17.74
N SER A 219 3.05 -2.25 18.41
CA SER A 219 4.36 -2.55 19.05
C SER A 219 5.52 -2.75 18.08
N TRP A 220 5.27 -2.75 16.79
CA TRP A 220 6.24 -3.11 15.77
C TRP A 220 7.43 -2.13 15.64
N GLY A 221 7.24 -0.84 15.92
CA GLY A 221 8.30 0.19 15.79
C GLY A 221 9.31 0.27 16.94
N ARG A 222 9.13 -0.47 18.04
CA ARG A 222 9.98 -0.31 19.25
C ARG A 222 11.21 -1.23 19.28
N HIS A 223 11.35 -2.19 18.39
CA HIS A 223 12.40 -3.20 18.41
C HIS A 223 13.48 -3.04 17.33
N GLN A 224 13.42 -1.96 16.50
CA GLN A 224 14.36 -1.73 15.40
C GLN A 224 14.98 -0.32 15.40
N ARG A 225 15.30 0.20 16.59
CA ARG A 225 16.19 1.38 16.70
C ARG A 225 17.55 0.94 17.17
#